data_7f62ff4777c692840b5055860fcf64f0
#
_entry.id   7f62ff4777c692840b5055860fcf64f0
#
_cell.length_a   1.000
_cell.length_b   1.000
_cell.length_c   1.000
_cell.angle_alpha   90.00
_cell.angle_beta   90.00
_cell.angle_gamma   90.00
#
_symmetry.space_group_name_H-M   'P 1'
#
loop_
_entity.id
_entity.type
_entity.pdbx_description
1 polymer ?
#
loop_
_entity_poly.entity_id
_entity_poly.type
_entity_poly.pdbx_seq_one_letter_code
_entity_poly.pdbx_strand_id
1 'polypeptide(L)'
;MMKQSHYKWLKAGIICSVTGAILIFAGYLNDGRSYVAHADLNRLEWSARSDVPARVSTQPRTDLGALDSVDISFTDLDLEILPSEDEHCAIAWEIASVNGKSPVDYEVKSGTLTVTESKHTGDSYIHIDISFLADLFCGKNAEHPADTVYLYVPTEKFRQISIHNTMGDVSVDGLQAAHGSLSLDDGDAVCTNCQFSDFSFQNALGELTISDSMLDTCDITMSDDDLTLDHNQYQGSTTITDKLGDVTIQNSIEALQSLGLQLSTRLGEISLPEALAKTLQKNDDDLNRYAQKNDGNATLTVTCTDGDIILK
;
A
#
# COMPACT_ATOMS: atom_id res chain seq x y z
N MET A 1 14.46 8.06 -45.33
CA MET A 1 13.14 8.76 -45.19
C MET A 1 12.56 8.81 -43.77
N MET A 2 13.23 8.25 -42.75
CA MET A 2 12.73 8.22 -41.34
C MET A 2 13.03 9.50 -40.51
N LYS A 3 13.99 10.33 -40.85
CA LYS A 3 14.37 11.54 -40.07
C LYS A 3 13.33 12.69 -40.03
N GLN A 4 12.43 12.79 -40.98
CA GLN A 4 11.45 13.89 -41.02
C GLN A 4 10.22 13.70 -40.13
N SER A 5 9.89 12.47 -39.78
CA SER A 5 8.74 12.16 -38.87
C SER A 5 9.05 12.55 -37.44
N HIS A 6 10.22 12.19 -36.91
CA HIS A 6 10.62 12.51 -35.53
C HIS A 6 10.67 14.04 -35.28
N TYR A 7 11.07 14.81 -36.27
CA TYR A 7 11.14 16.27 -36.14
C TYR A 7 9.76 16.94 -36.07
N LYS A 8 8.74 16.36 -36.70
CA LYS A 8 7.35 16.85 -36.59
C LYS A 8 6.76 16.57 -35.20
N TRP A 9 7.00 15.40 -34.67
CA TRP A 9 6.54 15.04 -33.30
C TRP A 9 7.27 15.85 -32.23
N LEU A 10 8.56 16.09 -32.39
CA LEU A 10 9.32 16.94 -31.48
C LEU A 10 8.79 18.38 -31.48
N LYS A 11 8.50 18.93 -32.65
CA LYS A 11 7.89 20.27 -32.76
C LYS A 11 6.49 20.33 -32.15
N ALA A 12 5.66 19.31 -32.36
CA ALA A 12 4.34 19.22 -31.75
C ALA A 12 4.46 19.18 -30.21
N GLY A 13 5.36 18.37 -29.66
CA GLY A 13 5.62 18.29 -28.22
C GLY A 13 6.08 19.63 -27.64
N ILE A 14 7.02 20.34 -28.31
CA ILE A 14 7.47 21.64 -27.84
C ILE A 14 6.31 22.68 -27.89
N ILE A 15 5.49 22.67 -28.92
CA ILE A 15 4.33 23.58 -29.02
C ILE A 15 3.35 23.29 -27.89
N CYS A 16 3.01 22.03 -27.64
CA CYS A 16 2.12 21.65 -26.55
C CYS A 16 2.68 22.07 -25.18
N SER A 17 3.98 21.86 -24.93
CA SER A 17 4.63 22.27 -23.68
C SER A 17 4.62 23.79 -23.48
N VAL A 18 4.92 24.55 -24.51
CA VAL A 18 4.89 26.02 -24.45
C VAL A 18 3.46 26.54 -24.25
N THR A 19 2.48 25.96 -24.96
CA THR A 19 1.07 26.32 -24.79
C THR A 19 0.59 25.98 -23.37
N GLY A 20 0.95 24.82 -22.83
CA GLY A 20 0.64 24.43 -21.45
C GLY A 20 1.25 25.40 -20.44
N ALA A 21 2.51 25.78 -20.59
CA ALA A 21 3.17 26.76 -19.72
C ALA A 21 2.50 28.14 -19.77
N ILE A 22 2.06 28.60 -20.98
CA ILE A 22 1.32 29.86 -21.11
C ILE A 22 -0.04 29.79 -20.39
N LEU A 23 -0.77 28.69 -20.52
CA LEU A 23 -2.05 28.52 -19.86
C LEU A 23 -1.91 28.47 -18.33
N ILE A 24 -0.89 27.79 -17.81
CA ILE A 24 -0.56 27.77 -16.39
C ILE A 24 -0.25 29.19 -15.89
N PHE A 25 0.59 29.94 -16.63
CA PHE A 25 0.94 31.30 -16.27
C PHE A 25 -0.26 32.26 -16.35
N ALA A 26 -1.13 32.12 -17.33
CA ALA A 26 -2.36 32.89 -17.43
C ALA A 26 -3.34 32.55 -16.30
N GLY A 27 -3.46 31.29 -15.93
CA GLY A 27 -4.22 30.85 -14.76
C GLY A 27 -3.67 31.45 -13.46
N TYR A 28 -2.36 31.44 -13.28
CA TYR A 28 -1.71 32.08 -12.12
C TYR A 28 -2.00 33.58 -12.02
N LEU A 29 -1.94 34.32 -13.15
CA LEU A 29 -2.24 35.76 -13.19
C LEU A 29 -3.72 36.08 -12.93
N ASN A 30 -4.62 35.15 -13.17
CA ASN A 30 -6.06 35.28 -12.92
C ASN A 30 -6.49 34.68 -11.56
N ASP A 31 -5.59 34.70 -10.57
CA ASP A 31 -5.86 34.20 -9.22
C ASP A 31 -6.21 32.69 -9.17
N GLY A 32 -5.76 31.94 -10.16
CA GLY A 32 -5.91 30.47 -10.18
C GLY A 32 -5.31 29.79 -8.96
N ARG A 33 -4.42 30.47 -8.23
CA ARG A 33 -3.86 29.99 -6.97
C ARG A 33 -4.92 29.82 -5.88
N SER A 34 -5.90 30.73 -5.82
CA SER A 34 -7.00 30.61 -4.86
C SER A 34 -7.96 29.49 -5.24
N TYR A 35 -8.12 29.21 -6.53
CA TYR A 35 -8.92 28.09 -7.02
C TYR A 35 -8.23 26.74 -6.73
N VAL A 36 -6.92 26.65 -6.93
CA VAL A 36 -6.15 25.44 -6.65
C VAL A 36 -6.09 25.13 -5.15
N ALA A 37 -6.00 26.15 -4.30
CA ALA A 37 -6.03 25.99 -2.86
C ALA A 37 -7.37 25.49 -2.29
N HIS A 38 -8.44 25.55 -3.08
CA HIS A 38 -9.79 25.06 -2.71
C HIS A 38 -10.25 23.89 -3.58
N ALA A 39 -9.47 23.51 -4.59
CA ALA A 39 -9.73 22.32 -5.40
C ALA A 39 -9.12 21.12 -4.65
N ASP A 40 -9.91 20.11 -4.41
CA ASP A 40 -9.39 18.81 -4.03
C ASP A 40 -8.64 18.25 -5.26
N LEU A 41 -7.31 18.37 -5.22
CA LEU A 41 -6.45 17.96 -6.34
C LEU A 41 -6.27 16.45 -6.43
N ASN A 42 -6.61 15.73 -5.36
CA ASN A 42 -6.70 14.27 -5.35
C ASN A 42 -8.00 13.80 -6.02
N ARG A 43 -8.97 14.71 -6.15
CA ARG A 43 -10.21 14.48 -6.89
C ARG A 43 -10.34 15.58 -7.93
N LEU A 44 -10.03 15.29 -9.18
CA LEU A 44 -10.39 16.16 -10.30
C LEU A 44 -11.91 16.22 -10.46
N GLU A 45 -12.60 16.73 -9.44
CA GLU A 45 -13.98 17.14 -9.54
C GLU A 45 -14.05 18.42 -10.36
N TRP A 46 -14.34 18.27 -11.62
CA TRP A 46 -14.75 19.41 -12.44
C TRP A 46 -16.22 19.73 -12.12
N SER A 47 -16.49 20.19 -10.92
CA SER A 47 -17.78 20.81 -10.62
C SER A 47 -17.68 22.29 -10.87
N ALA A 48 -18.47 22.79 -11.79
CA ALA A 48 -18.62 24.21 -12.08
C ALA A 48 -19.34 25.00 -10.94
N ARG A 49 -19.24 24.54 -9.70
CA ARG A 49 -19.82 25.18 -8.51
C ARG A 49 -18.78 25.38 -7.43
N SER A 50 -18.08 26.50 -7.52
CA SER A 50 -17.08 26.97 -6.56
C SER A 50 -17.60 27.43 -5.20
N ASP A 51 -18.89 27.27 -4.91
CA ASP A 51 -19.53 27.89 -3.73
C ASP A 51 -20.01 26.89 -2.66
N VAL A 52 -19.72 25.61 -2.80
CA VAL A 52 -20.05 24.63 -1.76
C VAL A 52 -18.82 24.43 -0.89
N PRO A 53 -18.82 24.91 0.37
CA PRO A 53 -17.71 24.63 1.28
C PRO A 53 -17.54 23.10 1.38
N ALA A 54 -16.30 22.63 1.29
CA ALA A 54 -15.97 21.23 1.55
C ALA A 54 -16.59 20.87 2.91
N ARG A 55 -17.50 19.92 2.91
CA ARG A 55 -18.09 19.41 4.15
C ARG A 55 -17.24 18.27 4.63
N VAL A 56 -16.92 18.25 5.89
CA VAL A 56 -16.18 17.19 6.53
C VAL A 56 -17.19 16.25 7.19
N SER A 57 -17.05 14.96 6.91
CA SER A 57 -17.72 13.90 7.67
C SER A 57 -16.82 13.51 8.82
N THR A 58 -17.30 13.70 10.04
CA THR A 58 -16.54 13.35 11.24
C THR A 58 -17.25 12.23 11.99
N GLN A 59 -16.56 11.15 12.24
CA GLN A 59 -16.93 10.09 13.16
C GLN A 59 -15.95 10.13 14.34
N PRO A 60 -16.36 10.55 15.52
CA PRO A 60 -15.50 10.48 16.70
C PRO A 60 -15.20 9.01 17.02
N ARG A 61 -14.09 8.77 17.70
CA ARG A 61 -13.72 7.40 18.14
C ARG A 61 -14.93 6.76 18.83
N THR A 62 -15.48 5.76 18.18
CA THR A 62 -16.70 5.05 18.59
C THR A 62 -16.37 3.62 18.93
N ASP A 63 -16.71 3.21 20.13
CA ASP A 63 -16.52 1.85 20.64
C ASP A 63 -17.42 0.87 19.86
N LEU A 64 -16.82 -0.19 19.36
CA LEU A 64 -17.48 -1.28 18.63
C LEU A 64 -17.62 -2.56 19.47
N GLY A 65 -17.09 -2.56 20.69
CA GLY A 65 -17.00 -3.72 21.54
C GLY A 65 -15.93 -4.73 21.09
N ALA A 66 -16.04 -5.95 21.60
CA ALA A 66 -15.18 -7.06 21.20
C ALA A 66 -15.62 -7.61 19.85
N LEU A 67 -14.67 -7.82 18.94
CA LEU A 67 -14.89 -8.35 17.59
C LEU A 67 -14.06 -9.62 17.38
N ASP A 68 -14.66 -10.60 16.72
CA ASP A 68 -13.98 -11.83 16.29
C ASP A 68 -13.37 -11.69 14.90
N SER A 69 -13.98 -10.87 14.03
CA SER A 69 -13.61 -10.75 12.63
C SER A 69 -13.83 -9.34 12.11
N VAL A 70 -13.04 -8.98 11.09
CA VAL A 70 -13.10 -7.67 10.42
C VAL A 70 -13.08 -7.89 8.92
N ASP A 71 -13.94 -7.17 8.19
CA ASP A 71 -14.04 -7.16 6.73
C ASP A 71 -14.11 -5.70 6.24
N ILE A 72 -13.07 -5.24 5.56
CA ILE A 72 -12.91 -3.86 5.10
C ILE A 72 -12.77 -3.85 3.59
N SER A 73 -13.54 -3.00 2.92
CA SER A 73 -13.45 -2.80 1.47
C SER A 73 -13.54 -1.32 1.13
N PHE A 74 -12.42 -0.76 0.67
CA PHE A 74 -12.29 0.63 0.24
C PHE A 74 -11.91 0.72 -1.24
N THR A 75 -12.15 1.88 -1.82
CA THR A 75 -11.76 2.22 -3.18
C THR A 75 -10.63 3.25 -3.17
N ASP A 76 -10.82 4.36 -2.46
CA ASP A 76 -9.91 5.51 -2.45
C ASP A 76 -9.45 5.91 -1.04
N LEU A 77 -10.09 5.40 0.01
CA LEU A 77 -9.78 5.80 1.38
C LEU A 77 -8.56 5.08 1.92
N ASP A 78 -7.74 5.80 2.66
CA ASP A 78 -6.66 5.20 3.42
C ASP A 78 -7.19 4.51 4.68
N LEU A 79 -6.47 3.46 5.10
CA LEU A 79 -6.77 2.71 6.31
C LEU A 79 -5.57 2.74 7.26
N GLU A 80 -5.81 3.17 8.49
CA GLU A 80 -4.82 3.07 9.55
C GLU A 80 -5.35 2.19 10.71
N ILE A 81 -4.74 1.04 10.92
CA ILE A 81 -5.05 0.13 12.04
C ILE A 81 -4.03 0.36 13.14
N LEU A 82 -4.52 0.75 14.31
CA LEU A 82 -3.71 1.15 15.46
C LEU A 82 -4.02 0.28 16.69
N PRO A 83 -3.05 0.06 17.58
CA PRO A 83 -3.32 -0.63 18.84
C PRO A 83 -4.29 0.19 19.71
N SER A 84 -5.27 -0.49 20.30
CA SER A 84 -6.18 0.10 21.27
C SER A 84 -5.59 -0.04 22.69
N GLU A 85 -5.75 1.00 23.50
CA GLU A 85 -5.42 0.92 24.93
C GLU A 85 -6.48 0.11 25.72
N ASP A 86 -7.64 -0.09 25.13
CA ASP A 86 -8.78 -0.80 25.70
C ASP A 86 -8.88 -2.22 25.10
N GLU A 87 -9.66 -3.10 25.76
CA GLU A 87 -9.98 -4.45 25.24
C GLU A 87 -11.00 -4.42 24.08
N HIS A 88 -11.43 -3.24 23.64
CA HIS A 88 -12.45 -3.07 22.61
C HIS A 88 -11.89 -2.46 21.34
N CYS A 89 -12.50 -2.85 20.24
CA CYS A 89 -12.28 -2.18 18.95
C CYS A 89 -13.01 -0.83 18.92
N ALA A 90 -12.43 0.13 18.21
CA ALA A 90 -13.10 1.41 17.95
C ALA A 90 -12.79 1.89 16.53
N ILE A 91 -13.71 2.68 15.95
CA ILE A 91 -13.55 3.28 14.63
C ILE A 91 -13.67 4.80 14.72
N ALA A 92 -12.87 5.51 13.91
CA ALA A 92 -12.93 6.98 13.80
C ALA A 92 -12.55 7.43 12.39
N TRP A 93 -13.01 8.60 11.97
CA TRP A 93 -12.56 9.28 10.76
C TRP A 93 -12.91 10.78 10.77
N GLU A 94 -12.17 11.54 9.99
CA GLU A 94 -12.46 12.91 9.63
C GLU A 94 -12.12 13.09 8.14
N ILE A 95 -13.13 12.93 7.28
CA ILE A 95 -12.94 12.76 5.84
C ILE A 95 -13.75 13.79 5.07
N ALA A 96 -13.20 14.31 3.97
CA ALA A 96 -13.92 15.17 3.06
C ALA A 96 -15.22 14.50 2.57
N SER A 97 -16.33 15.22 2.63
CA SER A 97 -17.66 14.68 2.29
C SER A 97 -18.30 15.46 1.16
N VAL A 98 -18.75 14.76 0.15
CA VAL A 98 -19.60 15.33 -0.89
C VAL A 98 -21.05 15.27 -0.43
N ASN A 99 -21.75 16.41 -0.48
CA ASN A 99 -23.16 16.53 -0.08
C ASN A 99 -23.48 16.22 1.41
N GLY A 100 -22.48 16.18 2.28
CA GLY A 100 -22.64 15.94 3.72
C GLY A 100 -23.08 14.53 4.09
N LYS A 101 -22.92 13.56 3.19
CA LYS A 101 -23.11 12.14 3.47
C LYS A 101 -21.80 11.53 3.97
N SER A 102 -21.89 10.54 4.85
CA SER A 102 -20.71 9.79 5.27
C SER A 102 -20.12 9.06 4.07
N PRO A 103 -18.81 9.16 3.81
CA PRO A 103 -18.11 8.35 2.81
C PRO A 103 -17.90 6.90 3.28
N VAL A 104 -18.13 6.60 4.56
CA VAL A 104 -17.93 5.29 5.17
C VAL A 104 -19.24 4.79 5.75
N ASP A 105 -19.58 3.55 5.40
CA ASP A 105 -20.65 2.77 6.02
C ASP A 105 -20.03 1.63 6.84
N TYR A 106 -20.48 1.43 8.06
CA TYR A 106 -20.02 0.29 8.86
C TYR A 106 -21.18 -0.38 9.62
N GLU A 107 -21.01 -1.66 9.85
CA GLU A 107 -21.98 -2.49 10.58
C GLU A 107 -21.27 -3.56 11.41
N VAL A 108 -21.74 -3.79 12.63
CA VAL A 108 -21.32 -4.91 13.48
C VAL A 108 -22.43 -5.92 13.58
N LYS A 109 -22.19 -7.14 13.10
CA LYS A 109 -23.14 -8.27 13.18
C LYS A 109 -22.43 -9.53 13.67
N SER A 110 -22.93 -10.12 14.75
CA SER A 110 -22.43 -11.41 15.26
C SER A 110 -20.92 -11.45 15.48
N GLY A 111 -20.33 -10.35 16.01
CA GLY A 111 -18.89 -10.25 16.26
C GLY A 111 -18.04 -9.94 15.01
N THR A 112 -18.66 -9.68 13.87
CA THR A 112 -17.96 -9.27 12.65
C THR A 112 -18.25 -7.80 12.37
N LEU A 113 -17.18 -7.00 12.21
CA LEU A 113 -17.24 -5.65 11.68
C LEU A 113 -17.13 -5.70 10.16
N THR A 114 -18.06 -5.09 9.46
CA THR A 114 -17.95 -4.81 8.03
C THR A 114 -17.86 -3.31 7.83
N VAL A 115 -16.83 -2.85 7.10
CA VAL A 115 -16.63 -1.44 6.76
C VAL A 115 -16.51 -1.32 5.26
N THR A 116 -17.27 -0.42 4.67
CA THR A 116 -17.27 -0.21 3.22
C THR A 116 -17.25 1.26 2.89
N GLU A 117 -16.56 1.61 1.82
CA GLU A 117 -16.68 2.93 1.25
C GLU A 117 -18.03 3.08 0.55
N SER A 118 -18.75 4.16 0.88
CA SER A 118 -20.04 4.45 0.28
C SER A 118 -19.88 4.86 -1.17
N LYS A 119 -20.41 4.06 -2.08
CA LYS A 119 -20.44 4.42 -3.50
C LYS A 119 -21.32 5.65 -3.68
N HIS A 120 -20.72 6.79 -3.94
CA HIS A 120 -21.44 7.97 -4.40
C HIS A 120 -21.92 7.68 -5.82
N THR A 121 -23.20 7.34 -5.97
CA THR A 121 -23.82 7.08 -7.27
C THR A 121 -23.78 8.37 -8.10
N GLY A 122 -22.95 8.41 -9.12
CA GLY A 122 -23.09 9.40 -10.18
C GLY A 122 -21.85 9.82 -10.93
N ASP A 123 -20.66 9.62 -10.43
CA ASP A 123 -19.48 10.17 -11.10
C ASP A 123 -18.40 9.10 -11.31
N SER A 124 -18.00 8.93 -12.57
CA SER A 124 -16.81 8.17 -12.94
C SER A 124 -15.61 9.06 -12.64
N TYR A 125 -14.84 8.74 -11.63
CA TYR A 125 -13.61 9.44 -11.32
C TYR A 125 -12.45 8.86 -12.12
N ILE A 126 -11.67 9.71 -12.76
CA ILE A 126 -10.33 9.37 -13.21
C ILE A 126 -9.41 9.93 -12.11
N HIS A 127 -8.88 9.07 -11.29
CA HIS A 127 -7.87 9.45 -10.32
C HIS A 127 -6.57 9.77 -11.08
N ILE A 128 -6.16 11.02 -11.05
CA ILE A 128 -4.85 11.45 -11.54
C ILE A 128 -4.18 12.11 -10.34
N ASP A 129 -3.21 11.45 -9.76
CA ASP A 129 -2.39 12.07 -8.73
C ASP A 129 -1.58 13.23 -9.34
N ILE A 130 -1.99 14.44 -8.99
CA ILE A 130 -1.30 15.68 -9.31
C ILE A 130 -0.89 16.45 -8.05
N SER A 131 -0.80 15.77 -6.92
CA SER A 131 -0.42 16.33 -5.61
C SER A 131 0.92 17.06 -5.70
N PHE A 132 1.87 16.58 -6.53
CA PHE A 132 3.12 17.29 -6.78
C PHE A 132 2.93 18.70 -7.39
N LEU A 133 1.85 18.94 -8.12
CA LEU A 133 1.50 20.27 -8.61
C LEU A 133 0.95 21.15 -7.49
N ALA A 134 0.18 20.58 -6.56
CA ALA A 134 -0.28 21.29 -5.38
C ALA A 134 0.90 21.74 -4.52
N ASP A 135 1.86 20.90 -4.25
CA ASP A 135 3.09 21.21 -3.53
C ASP A 135 3.92 22.29 -4.24
N LEU A 136 3.94 22.28 -5.56
CA LEU A 136 4.66 23.27 -6.37
C LEU A 136 4.01 24.66 -6.33
N PHE A 137 2.66 24.74 -6.34
CA PHE A 137 1.92 26.00 -6.45
C PHE A 137 1.42 26.56 -5.12
N CYS A 138 1.08 25.72 -4.16
CA CYS A 138 0.51 26.12 -2.88
C CYS A 138 1.51 26.12 -1.71
N GLY A 139 2.69 25.51 -1.89
CA GLY A 139 3.70 25.29 -0.84
C GLY A 139 3.29 24.15 0.09
N LYS A 140 4.27 23.55 0.77
CA LYS A 140 4.14 22.35 1.63
C LYS A 140 3.21 22.46 2.86
N ASN A 141 2.37 23.47 2.94
CA ASN A 141 1.45 23.71 4.07
C ASN A 141 -0.03 23.70 3.65
N ALA A 142 -0.39 23.11 2.52
CA ALA A 142 -1.78 22.80 2.25
C ALA A 142 -2.17 21.64 3.17
N GLU A 143 -2.95 21.91 4.21
CA GLU A 143 -3.63 20.85 4.98
C GLU A 143 -4.60 20.18 4.01
N HIS A 144 -4.21 19.04 3.47
CA HIS A 144 -5.13 18.18 2.75
C HIS A 144 -6.08 17.55 3.79
N PRO A 145 -7.40 17.56 3.57
CA PRO A 145 -8.27 16.80 4.44
C PRO A 145 -7.80 15.34 4.43
N ALA A 146 -7.61 14.78 5.60
CA ALA A 146 -7.25 13.37 5.72
C ALA A 146 -8.37 12.52 5.12
N ASP A 147 -8.05 11.62 4.22
CA ASP A 147 -8.98 10.63 3.66
C ASP A 147 -8.83 9.28 4.39
N THR A 148 -8.44 9.32 5.67
CA THR A 148 -8.04 8.13 6.45
C THR A 148 -9.15 7.69 7.41
N VAL A 149 -9.41 6.39 7.40
CA VAL A 149 -10.22 5.69 8.40
C VAL A 149 -9.31 5.04 9.42
N TYR A 150 -9.52 5.33 10.69
CA TYR A 150 -8.78 4.76 11.81
C TYR A 150 -9.57 3.62 12.44
N LEU A 151 -8.98 2.44 12.52
CA LEU A 151 -9.49 1.30 13.26
C LEU A 151 -8.56 0.99 14.44
N TYR A 152 -9.04 1.14 15.65
CA TYR A 152 -8.31 0.77 16.85
C TYR A 152 -8.61 -0.68 17.21
N VAL A 153 -7.57 -1.47 17.41
CA VAL A 153 -7.70 -2.91 17.66
C VAL A 153 -7.03 -3.30 18.98
N PRO A 154 -7.65 -4.18 19.79
CA PRO A 154 -7.02 -4.71 21.00
C PRO A 154 -5.86 -5.65 20.62
N THR A 155 -5.06 -6.00 21.62
CA THR A 155 -3.98 -6.98 21.48
C THR A 155 -4.46 -8.43 21.33
N GLU A 156 -5.77 -8.66 21.36
CA GLU A 156 -6.35 -9.99 21.17
C GLU A 156 -6.30 -10.41 19.70
N LYS A 157 -6.13 -11.71 19.49
CA LYS A 157 -6.00 -12.26 18.15
C LYS A 157 -7.37 -12.39 17.47
N PHE A 158 -7.55 -11.71 16.34
CA PHE A 158 -8.72 -11.90 15.49
C PHE A 158 -8.73 -13.29 14.86
N ARG A 159 -9.93 -13.86 14.78
CA ARG A 159 -10.13 -15.11 14.07
C ARG A 159 -9.93 -14.94 12.58
N GLN A 160 -10.43 -13.84 12.01
CA GLN A 160 -10.33 -13.56 10.60
C GLN A 160 -10.31 -12.06 10.31
N ILE A 161 -9.42 -11.65 9.43
CA ILE A 161 -9.36 -10.28 8.89
C ILE A 161 -9.30 -10.35 7.36
N SER A 162 -10.13 -9.52 6.73
CA SER A 162 -10.09 -9.32 5.29
C SER A 162 -10.04 -7.82 5.02
N ILE A 163 -9.00 -7.38 4.32
CA ILE A 163 -8.81 -5.99 3.92
C ILE A 163 -8.60 -5.96 2.43
N HIS A 164 -9.45 -5.22 1.73
CA HIS A 164 -9.30 -4.95 0.31
C HIS A 164 -9.35 -3.43 0.08
N ASN A 165 -8.33 -2.90 -0.57
CA ASN A 165 -8.28 -1.50 -0.97
C ASN A 165 -7.85 -1.39 -2.44
N THR A 166 -8.51 -0.53 -3.19
CA THR A 166 -8.22 -0.40 -4.63
C THR A 166 -7.13 0.64 -4.88
N MET A 167 -7.16 1.82 -4.22
CA MET A 167 -6.22 2.92 -4.52
C MET A 167 -5.69 3.66 -3.28
N GLY A 168 -6.09 3.28 -2.07
CA GLY A 168 -5.63 3.92 -0.85
C GLY A 168 -4.52 3.14 -0.16
N ASP A 169 -3.78 3.83 0.67
CA ASP A 169 -2.70 3.24 1.47
C ASP A 169 -3.23 2.51 2.71
N VAL A 170 -2.50 1.49 3.15
CA VAL A 170 -2.85 0.72 4.34
C VAL A 170 -1.69 0.68 5.32
N SER A 171 -1.89 1.25 6.51
CA SER A 171 -0.95 1.16 7.62
C SER A 171 -1.52 0.31 8.74
N VAL A 172 -0.75 -0.65 9.23
CA VAL A 172 -1.17 -1.61 10.27
C VAL A 172 -0.12 -1.70 11.35
N ASP A 173 -0.47 -1.34 12.58
CA ASP A 173 0.40 -1.52 13.75
C ASP A 173 -0.27 -2.41 14.81
N GLY A 174 0.46 -3.42 15.28
CA GLY A 174 0.09 -4.25 16.41
C GLY A 174 -1.03 -5.28 16.17
N LEU A 175 -1.43 -5.52 14.91
CA LEU A 175 -2.51 -6.44 14.58
C LEU A 175 -2.12 -7.90 14.79
N GLN A 176 -3.03 -8.67 15.36
CA GLN A 176 -2.91 -10.14 15.46
C GLN A 176 -4.06 -10.82 14.72
N ALA A 177 -3.75 -11.67 13.75
CA ALA A 177 -4.74 -12.39 12.95
C ALA A 177 -4.42 -13.90 12.89
N ALA A 178 -5.43 -14.75 13.11
CA ALA A 178 -5.30 -16.18 12.95
C ALA A 178 -5.40 -16.61 11.47
N HIS A 179 -6.24 -15.92 10.71
CA HIS A 179 -6.41 -16.11 9.28
C HIS A 179 -6.73 -14.76 8.63
N GLY A 180 -6.36 -14.59 7.37
CA GLY A 180 -6.81 -13.39 6.68
C GLY A 180 -6.13 -13.07 5.39
N SER A 181 -6.45 -11.87 4.90
CA SER A 181 -5.86 -11.31 3.69
C SER A 181 -5.80 -9.79 3.74
N LEU A 182 -4.75 -9.26 3.13
CA LEU A 182 -4.59 -7.86 2.76
C LEU A 182 -4.35 -7.82 1.26
N SER A 183 -5.24 -7.16 0.52
CA SER A 183 -5.17 -7.04 -0.93
C SER A 183 -5.28 -5.59 -1.34
N LEU A 184 -4.27 -5.10 -2.07
CA LEU A 184 -4.26 -3.78 -2.69
C LEU A 184 -4.12 -3.93 -4.21
N ASP A 185 -4.85 -3.10 -4.96
CA ASP A 185 -4.67 -3.02 -6.41
C ASP A 185 -3.65 -1.91 -6.77
N ASP A 186 -3.69 -0.76 -6.06
CA ASP A 186 -2.78 0.37 -6.17
C ASP A 186 -2.69 1.06 -4.79
N GLY A 187 -1.51 1.26 -4.26
CA GLY A 187 -1.27 1.85 -2.95
C GLY A 187 -0.21 1.10 -2.16
N ASP A 188 0.34 1.78 -1.18
CA ASP A 188 1.39 1.23 -0.33
C ASP A 188 0.81 0.54 0.91
N ALA A 189 1.46 -0.53 1.36
CA ALA A 189 1.11 -1.19 2.61
C ALA A 189 2.29 -1.25 3.57
N VAL A 190 2.06 -0.86 4.81
CA VAL A 190 3.05 -0.96 5.88
C VAL A 190 2.44 -1.73 7.07
N CYS A 191 3.06 -2.85 7.44
CA CYS A 191 2.66 -3.64 8.60
C CYS A 191 3.79 -3.70 9.63
N THR A 192 3.53 -3.27 10.86
CA THR A 192 4.55 -3.21 11.91
C THR A 192 4.04 -3.88 13.19
N ASN A 193 4.91 -4.59 13.92
CA ASN A 193 4.59 -5.24 15.20
C ASN A 193 3.40 -6.22 15.13
N CYS A 194 3.16 -6.84 13.99
CA CYS A 194 2.00 -7.70 13.75
C CYS A 194 2.28 -9.18 13.98
N GLN A 195 1.20 -9.97 14.14
CA GLN A 195 1.26 -11.42 14.15
C GLN A 195 0.26 -12.00 13.14
N PHE A 196 0.77 -12.52 12.04
CA PHE A 196 -0.03 -13.08 10.97
C PHE A 196 0.13 -14.61 10.93
N SER A 197 -0.98 -15.34 11.00
CA SER A 197 -0.98 -16.78 10.78
C SER A 197 -1.94 -17.10 9.65
N ASP A 198 -1.56 -18.03 8.77
CA ASP A 198 -2.37 -18.42 7.59
C ASP A 198 -2.91 -17.18 6.84
N PHE A 199 -1.98 -16.32 6.41
CA PHE A 199 -2.32 -14.99 5.92
C PHE A 199 -1.78 -14.75 4.50
N SER A 200 -2.60 -14.12 3.67
CA SER A 200 -2.26 -13.77 2.29
C SER A 200 -2.12 -12.26 2.11
N PHE A 201 -0.99 -11.83 1.55
CA PHE A 201 -0.74 -10.47 1.11
C PHE A 201 -0.71 -10.43 -0.41
N GLN A 202 -1.44 -9.50 -1.01
CA GLN A 202 -1.44 -9.26 -2.45
C GLN A 202 -1.33 -7.76 -2.70
N ASN A 203 -0.31 -7.34 -3.43
CA ASN A 203 -0.20 -5.97 -3.91
C ASN A 203 0.13 -5.98 -5.40
N ALA A 204 -0.68 -5.27 -6.19
CA ALA A 204 -0.50 -5.25 -7.63
C ALA A 204 0.41 -4.09 -8.06
N LEU A 205 0.22 -2.88 -7.49
CA LEU A 205 1.01 -1.67 -7.73
C LEU A 205 1.23 -0.97 -6.39
N GLY A 206 2.47 -0.77 -5.98
CA GLY A 206 2.87 -0.15 -4.74
C GLY A 206 3.73 -1.03 -3.84
N GLU A 207 4.42 -0.41 -2.92
CA GLU A 207 5.36 -1.07 -2.02
C GLU A 207 4.64 -1.83 -0.89
N LEU A 208 5.20 -2.98 -0.49
CA LEU A 208 4.79 -3.67 0.73
C LEU A 208 5.97 -3.73 1.70
N THR A 209 5.80 -3.15 2.87
CA THR A 209 6.77 -3.26 3.97
C THR A 209 6.16 -4.01 5.15
N ILE A 210 6.81 -5.07 5.61
CA ILE A 210 6.44 -5.79 6.85
C ILE A 210 7.65 -5.77 7.78
N SER A 211 7.50 -5.20 8.97
CA SER A 211 8.59 -5.06 9.92
C SER A 211 8.22 -5.53 11.33
N ASP A 212 9.23 -5.99 12.09
CA ASP A 212 9.13 -6.40 13.49
C ASP A 212 7.95 -7.34 13.79
N SER A 213 7.59 -8.18 12.80
CA SER A 213 6.37 -8.97 12.78
C SER A 213 6.65 -10.47 12.81
N MET A 214 5.63 -11.25 13.19
CA MET A 214 5.66 -12.70 13.09
C MET A 214 4.83 -13.18 11.90
N LEU A 215 5.46 -13.93 11.00
CA LEU A 215 4.84 -14.54 9.83
C LEU A 215 4.80 -16.06 10.02
N ASP A 216 3.61 -16.61 10.22
CA ASP A 216 3.37 -18.04 10.37
C ASP A 216 2.50 -18.56 9.22
N THR A 217 3.12 -19.23 8.28
CA THR A 217 2.44 -19.77 7.09
C THR A 217 1.77 -18.64 6.27
N CYS A 218 2.57 -17.79 5.66
CA CYS A 218 2.08 -16.64 4.89
C CYS A 218 2.40 -16.78 3.40
N ASP A 219 1.49 -16.28 2.56
CA ASP A 219 1.69 -16.13 1.13
C ASP A 219 1.71 -14.65 0.74
N ILE A 220 2.79 -14.20 0.08
CA ILE A 220 2.98 -12.83 -0.36
C ILE A 220 3.10 -12.81 -1.88
N THR A 221 2.24 -12.08 -2.55
CA THR A 221 2.25 -11.93 -4.01
C THR A 221 2.34 -10.46 -4.38
N MET A 222 3.43 -10.09 -5.04
CA MET A 222 3.66 -8.76 -5.60
C MET A 222 3.63 -8.85 -7.14
N SER A 223 3.21 -7.78 -7.80
CA SER A 223 3.20 -7.76 -9.27
C SER A 223 4.11 -6.70 -9.85
N ASP A 224 4.19 -5.55 -9.22
CA ASP A 224 5.06 -4.42 -9.55
C ASP A 224 5.47 -3.75 -8.24
N ASP A 225 6.59 -3.08 -8.18
CA ASP A 225 7.17 -2.47 -6.99
C ASP A 225 7.74 -3.44 -5.94
N ASP A 226 8.38 -2.89 -4.93
CA ASP A 226 9.30 -3.59 -4.06
C ASP A 226 8.63 -4.20 -2.82
N LEU A 227 9.17 -5.33 -2.36
CA LEU A 227 8.84 -5.94 -1.07
C LEU A 227 10.00 -5.77 -0.08
N THR A 228 9.72 -5.20 1.07
CA THR A 228 10.66 -5.13 2.19
C THR A 228 10.17 -5.91 3.40
N LEU A 229 10.96 -6.89 3.83
CA LEU A 229 10.75 -7.65 5.07
C LEU A 229 11.88 -7.33 6.04
N ASP A 230 11.58 -6.64 7.16
CA ASP A 230 12.58 -6.14 8.08
C ASP A 230 12.39 -6.69 9.50
N HIS A 231 13.41 -7.34 10.07
CA HIS A 231 13.45 -7.91 11.43
C HIS A 231 12.27 -8.84 11.78
N ASN A 232 11.73 -9.56 10.80
CA ASN A 232 10.60 -10.45 11.00
C ASN A 232 11.02 -11.82 11.58
N GLN A 233 10.11 -12.43 12.30
CA GLN A 233 10.19 -13.82 12.75
C GLN A 233 9.35 -14.71 11.83
N TYR A 234 9.85 -15.90 11.49
CA TYR A 234 9.17 -16.82 10.59
C TYR A 234 8.84 -18.13 11.29
N GLN A 235 7.61 -18.61 11.08
CA GLN A 235 7.16 -19.94 11.49
C GLN A 235 6.48 -20.61 10.28
N GLY A 236 6.42 -21.93 10.28
CA GLY A 236 5.81 -22.68 9.17
C GLY A 236 6.49 -22.41 7.84
N SER A 237 5.71 -22.06 6.82
CA SER A 237 6.19 -21.81 5.46
C SER A 237 5.72 -20.45 4.96
N THR A 238 6.63 -19.55 4.67
CA THR A 238 6.32 -18.27 4.00
C THR A 238 6.76 -18.36 2.55
N THR A 239 5.82 -18.11 1.63
CA THR A 239 6.04 -18.08 0.18
C THR A 239 5.91 -16.66 -0.35
N ILE A 240 6.88 -16.23 -1.12
CA ILE A 240 6.92 -14.90 -1.76
C ILE A 240 7.03 -15.10 -3.26
N THR A 241 6.14 -14.47 -4.00
CA THR A 241 6.18 -14.43 -5.47
C THR A 241 6.13 -12.98 -5.90
N ASP A 242 7.16 -12.53 -6.62
CA ASP A 242 7.23 -11.19 -7.19
C ASP A 242 7.51 -11.27 -8.69
N LYS A 243 6.91 -10.36 -9.46
CA LYS A 243 7.11 -10.35 -10.92
C LYS A 243 8.14 -9.34 -11.37
N LEU A 244 8.11 -8.09 -10.89
CA LEU A 244 8.92 -6.98 -11.42
C LEU A 244 9.71 -6.20 -10.37
N GLY A 245 9.39 -6.31 -9.08
CA GLY A 245 10.05 -5.60 -7.99
C GLY A 245 11.23 -6.35 -7.38
N ASP A 246 11.95 -5.68 -6.51
CA ASP A 246 13.01 -6.27 -5.71
C ASP A 246 12.47 -6.79 -4.37
N VAL A 247 12.97 -7.93 -3.92
CA VAL A 247 12.63 -8.49 -2.61
C VAL A 247 13.82 -8.31 -1.66
N THR A 248 13.68 -7.40 -0.71
CA THR A 248 14.67 -7.17 0.35
C THR A 248 14.24 -7.85 1.65
N ILE A 249 15.09 -8.70 2.20
CA ILE A 249 14.89 -9.36 3.49
C ILE A 249 16.06 -9.01 4.41
N GLN A 250 15.78 -8.20 5.41
CA GLN A 250 16.75 -7.75 6.40
C GLN A 250 16.50 -8.47 7.74
N ASN A 251 17.54 -9.14 8.25
CA ASN A 251 17.44 -9.80 9.54
C ASN A 251 18.84 -10.12 10.09
N SER A 252 18.93 -10.54 11.35
CA SER A 252 20.21 -11.03 11.89
C SER A 252 20.69 -12.27 11.10
N ILE A 253 22.00 -12.41 11.00
CA ILE A 253 22.61 -13.57 10.31
C ILE A 253 22.16 -14.88 10.94
N GLU A 254 22.06 -14.94 12.27
CA GLU A 254 21.60 -16.10 13.01
C GLU A 254 20.16 -16.47 12.67
N ALA A 255 19.29 -15.48 12.54
CA ALA A 255 17.89 -15.68 12.12
C ALA A 255 17.84 -16.26 10.71
N LEU A 256 18.53 -15.64 9.74
CA LEU A 256 18.59 -16.12 8.36
C LEU A 256 19.20 -17.53 8.26
N GLN A 257 20.23 -17.85 9.05
CA GLN A 257 20.83 -19.19 9.10
C GLN A 257 19.90 -20.24 9.69
N SER A 258 18.92 -19.87 10.50
CA SER A 258 17.96 -20.81 11.10
C SER A 258 16.84 -21.23 10.13
N LEU A 259 16.69 -20.56 9.00
CA LEU A 259 15.65 -20.82 8.01
C LEU A 259 16.07 -21.83 6.95
N GLY A 260 15.14 -22.65 6.50
CA GLY A 260 15.20 -23.26 5.18
C GLY A 260 14.94 -22.18 4.11
N LEU A 261 15.85 -22.02 3.19
CA LEU A 261 15.78 -20.97 2.15
C LEU A 261 15.67 -21.59 0.76
N GLN A 262 14.73 -21.10 -0.03
CA GLN A 262 14.62 -21.42 -1.45
C GLN A 262 14.45 -20.09 -2.21
N LEU A 263 15.52 -19.63 -2.83
CA LEU A 263 15.57 -18.33 -3.48
C LEU A 263 15.78 -18.54 -4.98
N SER A 264 14.95 -17.97 -5.81
CA SER A 264 15.06 -18.06 -7.26
C SER A 264 14.65 -16.74 -7.93
N THR A 265 15.45 -16.29 -8.89
CA THR A 265 15.10 -15.20 -9.79
C THR A 265 15.48 -15.55 -11.21
N ARG A 266 14.71 -15.08 -12.18
CA ARG A 266 14.95 -15.35 -13.59
C ARG A 266 15.86 -14.31 -14.25
N LEU A 267 15.64 -13.03 -14.01
CA LEU A 267 16.37 -11.93 -14.66
C LEU A 267 17.13 -11.02 -13.69
N GLY A 268 16.95 -11.23 -12.36
CA GLY A 268 17.62 -10.46 -11.31
C GLY A 268 18.88 -11.14 -10.76
N GLU A 269 19.37 -10.62 -9.66
CA GLU A 269 20.50 -11.14 -8.90
C GLU A 269 20.09 -11.63 -7.52
N ILE A 270 20.82 -12.60 -6.94
CA ILE A 270 20.65 -13.03 -5.55
C ILE A 270 21.85 -12.55 -4.75
N SER A 271 21.64 -11.52 -3.94
CA SER A 271 22.65 -10.93 -3.07
C SER A 271 22.52 -11.47 -1.64
N LEU A 272 23.59 -12.02 -1.10
CA LEU A 272 23.59 -12.70 0.20
C LEU A 272 24.79 -12.24 1.05
N PRO A 273 24.64 -12.12 2.38
CA PRO A 273 25.77 -11.97 3.29
C PRO A 273 26.77 -13.12 3.12
N GLU A 274 28.06 -12.82 3.20
CA GLU A 274 29.13 -13.82 2.99
C GLU A 274 28.97 -15.05 3.90
N ALA A 275 28.55 -14.85 5.15
CA ALA A 275 28.36 -15.93 6.10
C ALA A 275 27.24 -16.89 5.69
N LEU A 276 26.15 -16.35 5.14
CA LEU A 276 25.02 -17.13 4.64
C LEU A 276 25.33 -17.79 3.31
N ALA A 277 26.00 -17.09 2.42
CA ALA A 277 26.37 -17.57 1.09
C ALA A 277 27.21 -18.85 1.10
N LYS A 278 28.00 -19.10 2.16
CA LYS A 278 28.80 -20.32 2.36
C LYS A 278 27.96 -21.54 2.73
N THR A 279 26.73 -21.37 3.15
CA THR A 279 25.83 -22.46 3.59
C THR A 279 24.85 -22.89 2.50
N LEU A 280 24.69 -22.12 1.43
CA LEU A 280 23.74 -22.37 0.36
C LEU A 280 24.40 -23.06 -0.84
N GLN A 281 23.63 -23.95 -1.47
CA GLN A 281 23.92 -24.42 -2.82
C GLN A 281 23.44 -23.37 -3.81
N LYS A 282 24.32 -22.95 -4.74
CA LYS A 282 24.04 -21.91 -5.71
C LYS A 282 24.17 -22.41 -7.13
N ASN A 283 23.35 -21.81 -8.01
CA ASN A 283 23.54 -21.85 -9.46
C ASN A 283 23.42 -20.42 -10.00
N ASP A 284 24.43 -19.91 -10.67
CA ASP A 284 24.46 -18.57 -11.26
C ASP A 284 24.45 -18.69 -12.80
N ASP A 285 23.37 -19.24 -13.34
CA ASP A 285 23.14 -19.21 -14.79
C ASP A 285 22.59 -17.85 -15.20
N ASP A 286 22.97 -17.31 -16.36
CA ASP A 286 22.64 -15.92 -16.79
C ASP A 286 21.15 -15.60 -16.82
N LEU A 287 20.29 -16.62 -16.92
CA LEU A 287 18.83 -16.46 -17.02
C LEU A 287 18.03 -17.08 -15.87
N ASN A 288 18.69 -17.82 -14.97
CA ASN A 288 18.01 -18.42 -13.81
C ASN A 288 19.01 -18.54 -12.67
N ARG A 289 18.88 -17.69 -11.69
CA ARG A 289 19.69 -17.73 -10.48
C ARG A 289 18.94 -18.44 -9.36
N TYR A 290 19.64 -19.25 -8.64
CA TYR A 290 19.07 -20.09 -7.60
C TYR A 290 20.01 -20.24 -6.41
N ALA A 291 19.48 -20.12 -5.21
CA ALA A 291 20.20 -20.39 -3.97
C ALA A 291 19.29 -21.16 -2.99
N GLN A 292 19.77 -22.26 -2.44
CA GLN A 292 18.96 -23.14 -1.59
C GLN A 292 19.72 -23.66 -0.37
N LYS A 293 18.97 -23.75 0.75
CA LYS A 293 19.32 -24.42 1.99
C LYS A 293 18.06 -25.09 2.55
N ASN A 294 18.07 -26.41 2.72
CA ASN A 294 16.86 -27.18 3.04
C ASN A 294 16.68 -27.50 4.54
N ASP A 295 17.63 -27.13 5.39
CA ASP A 295 17.59 -27.33 6.83
C ASP A 295 17.18 -26.03 7.52
N GLY A 296 16.12 -26.05 8.27
CA GLY A 296 15.63 -24.87 9.01
C GLY A 296 14.38 -25.19 9.82
N ASN A 297 14.10 -24.30 10.78
CA ASN A 297 12.93 -24.40 11.66
C ASN A 297 11.65 -23.93 10.97
N ALA A 298 11.80 -23.04 10.01
CA ALA A 298 10.75 -22.53 9.12
C ALA A 298 11.30 -22.46 7.70
N THR A 299 10.44 -22.39 6.70
CA THR A 299 10.82 -22.29 5.30
C THR A 299 10.43 -20.95 4.72
N LEU A 300 11.39 -20.31 4.05
CA LEU A 300 11.17 -19.08 3.28
C LEU A 300 11.49 -19.36 1.81
N THR A 301 10.46 -19.30 0.98
CA THR A 301 10.56 -19.48 -0.47
C THR A 301 10.33 -18.14 -1.17
N VAL A 302 11.30 -17.70 -1.97
CA VAL A 302 11.21 -16.44 -2.73
C VAL A 302 11.41 -16.73 -4.21
N THR A 303 10.47 -16.30 -5.02
CA THR A 303 10.52 -16.43 -6.48
C THR A 303 10.28 -15.08 -7.12
N CYS A 304 11.31 -14.53 -7.79
CA CYS A 304 11.20 -13.31 -8.60
C CYS A 304 11.28 -13.67 -10.08
N THR A 305 10.59 -12.90 -10.91
CA THR A 305 10.71 -13.06 -12.36
C THR A 305 11.72 -12.08 -12.95
N ASP A 306 11.57 -10.79 -12.63
CA ASP A 306 12.44 -9.70 -13.04
C ASP A 306 12.61 -8.78 -11.83
N GLY A 307 13.68 -8.99 -11.09
CA GLY A 307 13.97 -8.29 -9.84
C GLY A 307 14.99 -9.04 -9.01
N ASP A 308 15.65 -8.31 -8.14
CA ASP A 308 16.72 -8.82 -7.30
C ASP A 308 16.17 -9.42 -6.00
N ILE A 309 16.84 -10.43 -5.47
CA ILE A 309 16.58 -10.96 -4.12
C ILE A 309 17.78 -10.60 -3.24
N ILE A 310 17.54 -9.76 -2.23
CA ILE A 310 18.57 -9.18 -1.38
C ILE A 310 18.33 -9.62 0.07
N LEU A 311 19.21 -10.47 0.61
CA LEU A 311 19.27 -10.78 2.03
C LEU A 311 20.41 -10.00 2.68
N LYS A 312 20.14 -9.29 3.79
CA LYS A 312 21.13 -8.44 4.46
C LYS A 312 20.90 -8.38 5.97
#